data_f177f6982edcea28d3773050fa28fa7a
#
_entry.id   f177f6982edcea28d3773050fa28fa7a
#
_cell.length_a   1.000
_cell.length_b   1.000
_cell.length_c   1.000
_cell.angle_alpha   90.00
_cell.angle_beta   90.00
_cell.angle_gamma   90.00
#
_symmetry.space_group_name_H-M   'P 1'
#
loop_
_entity.id
_entity.type
_entity.pdbx_description
1 polymer ?
#
loop_
_entity_poly.entity_id
_entity_poly.type
_entity_poly.pdbx_seq_one_letter_code
_entity_poly.pdbx_strand_id
1 'polypeptide(L)'
;FNRNQRNGMQFNLALTEFLASTMGPVREALKDANIRYLILSGTETELLLQMLGLDTQAKVTRIKAEEFMELFNKVHKLNLPQIIKVFKIKESVAELVLPTILLYEQLLALVPTKEIIITADRFIDGIQLLHIGPKTDKEYAAELEKEQLSLIHNIGEHYNYDVKHAKQVERLALAMFDKLSKSHGMDEHCRTLVQATALLHDI
;
A
#
# COMPACT_ATOMS: atom_id res chain seq x y z
N PHE A 1 10.60 -0.47 20.54
CA PHE A 1 11.59 0.58 20.80
C PHE A 1 11.37 1.12 22.22
N ASN A 2 12.40 1.06 23.05
CA ASN A 2 12.28 1.37 24.46
C ASN A 2 12.32 2.90 24.64
N ARG A 3 11.28 3.50 25.25
CA ARG A 3 11.13 4.95 25.55
C ARG A 3 12.32 5.58 26.34
N ASN A 4 13.24 4.77 26.84
CA ASN A 4 14.35 5.20 27.71
C ASN A 4 15.66 5.56 27.00
N GLN A 5 15.73 5.54 25.68
CA GLN A 5 16.91 6.02 24.96
C GLN A 5 16.88 7.55 24.85
N ARG A 6 17.43 8.21 25.87
CA ARG A 6 17.42 9.66 26.09
C ARG A 6 18.27 10.48 25.11
N ASN A 7 19.04 9.88 24.24
CA ASN A 7 19.84 10.61 23.25
C ASN A 7 19.13 10.56 21.88
N GLY A 8 18.46 11.65 21.53
CA GLY A 8 17.74 11.76 20.25
C GLY A 8 18.57 11.39 19.02
N MET A 9 19.89 11.66 19.04
CA MET A 9 20.79 11.29 17.94
C MET A 9 21.00 9.77 17.82
N GLN A 10 21.12 9.05 18.94
CA GLN A 10 21.23 7.59 18.94
C GLN A 10 19.93 6.92 18.54
N PHE A 11 18.79 7.48 18.94
CA PHE A 11 17.48 6.99 18.52
C PHE A 11 17.27 7.16 17.01
N ASN A 12 17.63 8.31 16.46
CA ASN A 12 17.54 8.58 15.02
C ASN A 12 18.40 7.62 14.21
N LEU A 13 19.64 7.38 14.65
CA LEU A 13 20.55 6.43 14.01
C LEU A 13 19.99 5.01 14.04
N ALA A 14 19.58 4.53 15.20
CA ALA A 14 19.01 3.19 15.37
C ALA A 14 17.74 2.99 14.54
N LEU A 15 16.88 4.02 14.47
CA LEU A 15 15.66 3.98 13.66
C LEU A 15 16.00 3.95 12.16
N THR A 16 16.97 4.75 11.72
CA THR A 16 17.41 4.76 10.32
C THR A 16 18.01 3.41 9.93
N GLU A 17 18.85 2.82 10.76
CA GLU A 17 19.42 1.49 10.53
C GLU A 17 18.35 0.40 10.50
N PHE A 18 17.38 0.45 11.41
CA PHE A 18 16.24 -0.46 11.41
C PHE A 18 15.42 -0.36 10.12
N LEU A 19 15.04 0.85 9.70
CA LEU A 19 14.31 1.09 8.47
C LEU A 19 15.12 0.61 7.26
N ALA A 20 16.39 0.94 7.18
CA ALA A 20 17.25 0.52 6.06
C ALA A 20 17.34 -1.01 5.95
N SER A 21 17.43 -1.72 7.09
CA SER A 21 17.44 -3.19 7.11
C SER A 21 16.09 -3.80 6.70
N THR A 22 14.98 -3.17 7.11
CA THR A 22 13.61 -3.63 6.81
C THR A 22 13.22 -3.36 5.36
N MET A 23 13.79 -2.32 4.73
CA MET A 23 13.52 -1.94 3.34
C MET A 23 14.21 -2.83 2.29
N GLY A 24 15.05 -3.78 2.69
CA GLY A 24 15.74 -4.69 1.77
C GLY A 24 14.82 -5.43 0.81
N PRO A 25 13.79 -6.14 1.30
CA PRO A 25 12.81 -6.83 0.44
C PRO A 25 12.03 -5.87 -0.49
N VAL A 26 11.67 -4.68 0.02
CA VAL A 26 10.98 -3.66 -0.78
C VAL A 26 11.89 -3.15 -1.90
N ARG A 27 13.16 -2.89 -1.61
CA ARG A 27 14.15 -2.46 -2.61
C ARG A 27 14.31 -3.50 -3.70
N GLU A 28 14.41 -4.78 -3.36
CA GLU A 28 14.55 -5.85 -4.34
C GLU A 28 13.30 -5.99 -5.20
N ALA A 29 12.10 -5.90 -4.61
CA ALA A 29 10.82 -5.94 -5.34
C ALA A 29 10.65 -4.75 -6.30
N LEU A 30 11.25 -3.59 -6.01
CA LEU A 30 11.14 -2.38 -6.82
C LEU A 30 12.26 -2.21 -7.84
N LYS A 31 13.30 -3.06 -7.82
CA LYS A 31 14.53 -2.91 -8.61
C LYS A 31 14.33 -2.73 -10.11
N ASP A 32 13.38 -3.49 -10.66
CA ASP A 32 13.07 -3.48 -12.10
C ASP A 32 11.73 -2.79 -12.40
N ALA A 33 11.11 -2.17 -11.39
CA ALA A 33 9.82 -1.52 -11.52
C ALA A 33 9.96 -0.10 -12.06
N ASN A 34 9.22 0.24 -13.11
CA ASN A 34 9.14 1.61 -13.62
C ASN A 34 8.12 2.42 -12.82
N ILE A 35 8.50 2.84 -11.62
CA ILE A 35 7.62 3.58 -10.72
C ILE A 35 7.65 5.06 -11.10
N ARG A 36 6.47 5.65 -11.30
CA ARG A 36 6.32 7.05 -11.68
C ARG A 36 5.89 7.94 -10.51
N TYR A 37 5.14 7.38 -9.57
CA TYR A 37 4.52 8.14 -8.49
C TYR A 37 4.70 7.41 -7.17
N LEU A 38 4.94 8.17 -6.11
CA LEU A 38 4.80 7.73 -4.73
C LEU A 38 3.46 8.22 -4.21
N ILE A 39 2.55 7.28 -3.88
CA ILE A 39 1.24 7.60 -3.33
C ILE A 39 1.25 7.24 -1.85
N LEU A 40 0.93 8.21 -1.01
CA LEU A 40 0.81 8.04 0.43
C LEU A 40 -0.65 8.16 0.85
N SER A 41 -1.10 7.24 1.69
CA SER A 41 -2.42 7.24 2.30
C SER A 41 -2.33 6.86 3.78
N GLY A 42 -3.34 7.20 4.56
CA GLY A 42 -3.41 6.86 5.99
C GLY A 42 -3.41 8.07 6.90
N THR A 43 -3.52 7.83 8.20
CA THR A 43 -3.62 8.88 9.23
C THR A 43 -2.38 9.76 9.34
N GLU A 44 -1.21 9.19 9.08
CA GLU A 44 0.07 9.89 9.16
C GLU A 44 0.26 10.92 8.06
N THR A 45 -0.45 10.78 6.94
CA THR A 45 -0.39 11.74 5.83
C THR A 45 -1.09 13.05 6.18
N GLU A 46 -2.13 13.02 7.00
CA GLU A 46 -2.79 14.23 7.52
C GLU A 46 -1.81 15.08 8.34
N LEU A 47 -1.00 14.43 9.18
CA LEU A 47 0.08 15.09 9.92
C LEU A 47 1.10 15.74 8.98
N LEU A 48 1.49 15.05 7.92
CA LEU A 48 2.41 15.57 6.91
C LEU A 48 1.86 16.84 6.25
N LEU A 49 0.58 16.81 5.83
CA LEU A 49 -0.08 17.98 5.24
C LEU A 49 -0.15 19.15 6.23
N GLN A 50 -0.50 18.89 7.49
CA GLN A 50 -0.51 19.91 8.54
C GLN A 50 0.87 20.55 8.74
N MET A 51 1.93 19.76 8.74
CA MET A 51 3.30 20.26 8.90
C MET A 51 3.77 21.09 7.71
N LEU A 52 3.28 20.79 6.51
CA LEU A 52 3.51 21.58 5.30
C LEU A 52 2.59 22.80 5.19
N GLY A 53 1.60 22.95 6.07
CA GLY A 53 0.62 24.04 6.03
C GLY A 53 -0.36 23.92 4.87
N LEU A 54 -0.63 22.68 4.41
CA LEU A 54 -1.54 22.37 3.31
C LEU A 54 -2.93 21.96 3.83
N ASP A 55 -3.91 21.98 2.94
CA ASP A 55 -5.29 21.57 3.26
C ASP A 55 -5.35 20.06 3.55
N THR A 56 -5.71 19.71 4.78
CA THR A 56 -5.85 18.32 5.23
C THR A 56 -7.17 17.67 4.80
N GLN A 57 -8.12 18.44 4.26
CA GLN A 57 -9.44 17.97 3.82
C GLN A 57 -9.51 17.74 2.31
N ALA A 58 -8.45 18.09 1.57
CA ALA A 58 -8.39 17.86 0.13
C ALA A 58 -8.34 16.35 -0.16
N LYS A 59 -9.19 15.87 -1.07
CA LYS A 59 -9.23 14.45 -1.44
C LYS A 59 -7.89 13.95 -1.98
N VAL A 60 -7.20 14.79 -2.74
CA VAL A 60 -5.89 14.48 -3.31
C VAL A 60 -5.04 15.74 -3.25
N THR A 61 -3.86 15.62 -2.66
CA THR A 61 -2.86 16.69 -2.63
C THR A 61 -1.58 16.21 -3.31
N ARG A 62 -0.97 17.06 -4.13
CA ARG A 62 0.33 16.79 -4.75
C ARG A 62 1.37 17.73 -4.13
N ILE A 63 2.47 17.15 -3.69
CA ILE A 63 3.61 17.90 -3.17
C ILE A 63 4.86 17.55 -3.98
N LYS A 64 5.76 18.49 -4.12
CA LYS A 64 7.05 18.21 -4.74
C LYS A 64 7.93 17.43 -3.77
N ALA A 65 8.72 16.51 -4.29
CA ALA A 65 9.71 15.79 -3.50
C ALA A 65 10.69 16.76 -2.78
N GLU A 66 11.02 17.88 -3.42
CA GLU A 66 11.87 18.94 -2.84
C GLU A 66 11.23 19.57 -1.58
N GLU A 67 9.93 19.88 -1.61
CA GLU A 67 9.18 20.43 -0.46
C GLU A 67 9.18 19.46 0.72
N PHE A 68 9.01 18.16 0.43
CA PHE A 68 9.14 17.12 1.45
C PHE A 68 10.56 17.05 2.01
N MET A 69 11.60 17.11 1.19
CA MET A 69 13.00 17.09 1.63
C MET A 69 13.37 18.31 2.46
N GLU A 70 12.81 19.48 2.17
CA GLU A 70 12.95 20.67 3.02
C GLU A 70 12.34 20.44 4.41
N LEU A 71 11.13 19.87 4.46
CA LEU A 71 10.48 19.49 5.72
C LEU A 71 11.32 18.45 6.48
N PHE A 72 11.81 17.42 5.80
CA PHE A 72 12.69 16.40 6.39
C PHE A 72 13.93 17.03 7.03
N ASN A 73 14.63 17.88 6.29
CA ASN A 73 15.85 18.57 6.77
C ASN A 73 15.55 19.51 7.96
N LYS A 74 14.37 20.08 8.03
CA LYS A 74 13.91 20.89 9.16
C LYS A 74 13.65 20.04 10.38
N VAL A 75 12.86 18.96 10.22
CA VAL A 75 12.46 18.05 11.32
C VAL A 75 13.66 17.33 11.92
N HIS A 76 14.57 16.85 11.06
CA HIS A 76 15.74 16.09 11.49
C HIS A 76 16.67 16.86 12.45
N LYS A 77 16.62 18.19 12.42
CA LYS A 77 17.42 19.07 13.29
C LYS A 77 16.71 19.43 14.60
N LEU A 78 15.44 19.06 14.77
CA LEU A 78 14.64 19.44 15.92
C LEU A 78 14.56 18.28 16.93
N ASN A 79 14.50 18.63 18.22
CA ASN A 79 14.13 17.69 19.26
C ASN A 79 12.59 17.71 19.48
N LEU A 80 12.07 16.75 20.25
CA LEU A 80 10.63 16.59 20.48
C LEU A 80 9.95 17.88 20.98
N PRO A 81 10.44 18.59 22.00
CA PRO A 81 9.85 19.86 22.44
C PRO A 81 9.82 20.93 21.35
N GLN A 82 10.86 20.97 20.49
CA GLN A 82 10.93 21.91 19.38
C GLN A 82 9.91 21.56 18.29
N ILE A 83 9.72 20.27 17.98
CA ILE A 83 8.70 19.78 17.04
C ILE A 83 7.32 20.22 17.49
N ILE A 84 6.98 19.97 18.76
CA ILE A 84 5.70 20.39 19.37
C ILE A 84 5.47 21.89 19.17
N LYS A 85 6.49 22.70 19.51
CA LYS A 85 6.40 24.16 19.43
C LYS A 85 6.29 24.68 18.01
N VAL A 86 7.12 24.17 17.09
CA VAL A 86 7.20 24.65 15.71
C VAL A 86 5.94 24.29 14.92
N PHE A 87 5.45 23.05 15.07
CA PHE A 87 4.30 22.57 14.30
C PHE A 87 2.97 22.66 15.05
N LYS A 88 2.98 23.11 16.32
CA LYS A 88 1.80 23.27 17.18
C LYS A 88 0.96 22.00 17.29
N ILE A 89 1.60 20.87 17.41
CA ILE A 89 0.98 19.53 17.50
C ILE A 89 1.04 18.99 18.93
N LYS A 90 0.17 18.05 19.27
CA LYS A 90 0.16 17.40 20.58
C LYS A 90 1.38 16.49 20.74
N GLU A 91 1.84 16.30 21.98
CA GLU A 91 3.00 15.46 22.31
C GLU A 91 2.86 14.02 21.77
N SER A 92 1.68 13.41 21.95
CA SER A 92 1.39 12.06 21.45
C SER A 92 1.52 11.93 19.93
N VAL A 93 1.28 13.00 19.20
CA VAL A 93 1.43 13.05 17.73
C VAL A 93 2.88 13.37 17.36
N ALA A 94 3.54 14.25 18.12
CA ALA A 94 4.93 14.64 17.87
C ALA A 94 5.91 13.47 17.97
N GLU A 95 5.62 12.47 18.81
CA GLU A 95 6.41 11.23 18.90
C GLU A 95 6.42 10.42 17.59
N LEU A 96 5.38 10.55 16.77
CA LEU A 96 5.24 9.85 15.47
C LEU A 96 5.90 10.60 14.33
N VAL A 97 6.15 11.91 14.46
CA VAL A 97 6.68 12.75 13.37
C VAL A 97 7.96 12.21 12.81
N LEU A 98 8.94 11.97 13.65
CA LEU A 98 10.27 11.55 13.20
C LEU A 98 10.28 10.16 12.56
N PRO A 99 9.65 9.12 13.15
CA PRO A 99 9.50 7.83 12.49
C PRO A 99 8.83 7.91 11.12
N THR A 100 7.74 8.69 11.02
CA THR A 100 6.98 8.86 9.78
C THR A 100 7.82 9.55 8.70
N ILE A 101 8.48 10.65 9.05
CA ILE A 101 9.31 11.43 8.10
C ILE A 101 10.52 10.60 7.64
N LEU A 102 11.15 9.85 8.53
CA LEU A 102 12.25 8.95 8.17
C LEU A 102 11.79 7.81 7.24
N LEU A 103 10.63 7.22 7.53
CA LEU A 103 10.06 6.18 6.66
C LEU A 103 9.78 6.72 5.24
N TYR A 104 9.17 7.89 5.15
CA TYR A 104 8.84 8.49 3.85
C TYR A 104 10.10 8.92 3.08
N GLU A 105 11.13 9.38 3.77
CA GLU A 105 12.43 9.68 3.15
C GLU A 105 13.06 8.41 2.57
N GLN A 106 13.06 7.30 3.31
CA GLN A 106 13.57 6.02 2.81
C GLN A 106 12.76 5.49 1.61
N LEU A 107 11.43 5.63 1.62
CA LEU A 107 10.58 5.27 0.48
C LEU A 107 10.86 6.17 -0.73
N LEU A 108 11.02 7.47 -0.52
CA LEU A 108 11.34 8.41 -1.59
C LEU A 108 12.73 8.13 -2.20
N ALA A 109 13.68 7.69 -1.39
CA ALA A 109 15.00 7.26 -1.87
C ALA A 109 14.96 6.01 -2.76
N LEU A 110 13.95 5.14 -2.60
CA LEU A 110 13.75 3.98 -3.46
C LEU A 110 13.05 4.31 -4.78
N VAL A 111 12.29 5.39 -4.80
CA VAL A 111 11.42 5.78 -5.93
C VAL A 111 11.86 7.15 -6.44
N PRO A 112 12.54 7.24 -7.60
CA PRO A 112 13.03 8.50 -8.14
C PRO A 112 11.88 9.35 -8.74
N THR A 113 10.93 9.72 -7.89
CA THR A 113 9.80 10.57 -8.27
C THR A 113 10.07 12.04 -7.94
N LYS A 114 9.50 12.94 -8.74
CA LYS A 114 9.51 14.37 -8.46
C LYS A 114 8.31 14.83 -7.64
N GLU A 115 7.27 14.01 -7.58
CA GLU A 115 6.01 14.33 -6.92
C GLU A 115 5.58 13.19 -6.00
N ILE A 116 5.05 13.55 -4.84
CA ILE A 116 4.36 12.68 -3.91
C ILE A 116 2.88 13.03 -3.97
N ILE A 117 2.05 12.04 -4.15
CA ILE A 117 0.59 12.17 -4.15
C ILE A 117 0.08 11.70 -2.78
N ILE A 118 -0.70 12.54 -2.12
CA ILE A 118 -1.31 12.22 -0.84
C ILE A 118 -2.82 12.14 -1.05
N THR A 119 -3.44 11.03 -0.62
CA THR A 119 -4.89 10.85 -0.65
C THR A 119 -5.46 10.95 0.76
N ALA A 120 -6.69 11.48 0.87
CA ALA A 120 -7.41 11.54 2.14
C ALA A 120 -8.01 10.19 2.53
N ASP A 121 -7.92 9.18 1.66
CA ASP A 121 -8.49 7.87 1.92
C ASP A 121 -7.72 7.16 3.03
N ARG A 122 -8.46 6.60 3.97
CA ARG A 122 -7.92 5.83 5.08
C ARG A 122 -8.04 4.34 4.79
N PHE A 123 -7.23 3.54 5.45
CA PHE A 123 -7.28 2.08 5.35
C PHE A 123 -8.70 1.52 5.59
N ILE A 124 -9.42 2.10 6.56
CA ILE A 124 -10.79 1.68 6.87
C ILE A 124 -11.76 1.98 5.72
N ASP A 125 -11.57 3.08 5.00
CA ASP A 125 -12.40 3.46 3.86
C ASP A 125 -12.20 2.45 2.70
N GLY A 126 -10.95 1.99 2.51
CA GLY A 126 -10.61 0.91 1.57
C GLY A 126 -11.27 -0.43 1.95
N ILE A 127 -11.24 -0.82 3.23
CA ILE A 127 -11.94 -2.04 3.69
C ILE A 127 -13.45 -1.94 3.48
N GLN A 128 -14.03 -0.78 3.78
CA GLN A 128 -15.46 -0.54 3.55
C GLN A 128 -15.80 -0.65 2.06
N LEU A 129 -14.98 -0.05 1.20
CA LEU A 129 -15.17 -0.12 -0.26
C LEU A 129 -15.09 -1.57 -0.76
N LEU A 130 -14.10 -2.35 -0.32
CA LEU A 130 -13.98 -3.77 -0.68
C LEU A 130 -15.22 -4.59 -0.27
N HIS A 131 -15.86 -4.24 0.83
CA HIS A 131 -17.01 -5.00 1.34
C HIS A 131 -18.36 -4.55 0.76
N ILE A 132 -18.52 -3.26 0.52
CA ILE A 132 -19.78 -2.67 0.07
C ILE A 132 -19.78 -2.44 -1.45
N GLY A 133 -18.65 -2.02 -2.01
CA GLY A 133 -18.51 -1.67 -3.42
C GLY A 133 -19.03 -2.73 -4.39
N PRO A 134 -18.63 -4.02 -4.28
CA PRO A 134 -19.11 -5.06 -5.19
C PRO A 134 -20.64 -5.28 -5.14
N LYS A 135 -21.29 -4.90 -4.05
CA LYS A 135 -22.76 -5.04 -3.88
C LYS A 135 -23.54 -3.86 -4.45
N THR A 136 -22.89 -2.72 -4.58
CA THR A 136 -23.52 -1.45 -4.97
C THR A 136 -23.12 -0.96 -6.35
N ASP A 137 -21.95 -1.40 -6.83
CA ASP A 137 -21.38 -0.98 -8.11
C ASP A 137 -20.89 -2.20 -8.91
N LYS A 138 -21.57 -2.47 -10.03
CA LYS A 138 -21.27 -3.61 -10.89
C LYS A 138 -19.95 -3.46 -11.66
N GLU A 139 -19.58 -2.23 -12.01
CA GLU A 139 -18.32 -1.96 -12.71
C GLU A 139 -17.15 -2.19 -11.76
N TYR A 140 -17.24 -1.72 -10.53
CA TYR A 140 -16.26 -1.99 -9.49
C TYR A 140 -16.14 -3.49 -9.16
N ALA A 141 -17.29 -4.21 -9.12
CA ALA A 141 -17.29 -5.66 -8.92
C ALA A 141 -16.51 -6.40 -10.03
N ALA A 142 -16.72 -6.00 -11.29
CA ALA A 142 -16.04 -6.60 -12.43
C ALA A 142 -14.52 -6.27 -12.46
N GLU A 143 -14.13 -5.06 -12.05
CA GLU A 143 -12.73 -4.70 -11.89
C GLU A 143 -12.06 -5.53 -10.79
N LEU A 144 -12.72 -5.71 -9.66
CA LEU A 144 -12.20 -6.50 -8.55
C LEU A 144 -12.00 -7.97 -8.93
N GLU A 145 -12.94 -8.56 -9.66
CA GLU A 145 -12.80 -9.92 -10.23
C GLU A 145 -11.60 -10.03 -11.16
N LYS A 146 -11.41 -9.05 -12.03
CA LYS A 146 -10.26 -9.00 -12.94
C LYS A 146 -8.94 -8.90 -12.18
N GLU A 147 -8.88 -8.10 -11.13
CA GLU A 147 -7.71 -8.00 -10.25
C GLU A 147 -7.43 -9.33 -9.54
N GLN A 148 -8.45 -9.99 -9.01
CA GLN A 148 -8.31 -11.31 -8.38
C GLN A 148 -7.76 -12.35 -9.36
N LEU A 149 -8.26 -12.40 -10.58
CA LEU A 149 -7.73 -13.29 -11.62
C LEU A 149 -6.28 -12.97 -11.99
N SER A 150 -5.93 -11.70 -12.06
CA SER A 150 -4.55 -11.28 -12.29
C SER A 150 -3.61 -11.76 -11.17
N LEU A 151 -4.03 -11.68 -9.90
CA LEU A 151 -3.26 -12.20 -8.76
C LEU A 151 -3.09 -13.72 -8.85
N ILE A 152 -4.13 -14.47 -9.25
CA ILE A 152 -4.07 -15.91 -9.43
C ILE A 152 -3.06 -16.27 -10.53
N HIS A 153 -3.08 -15.57 -11.67
CA HIS A 153 -2.10 -15.76 -12.74
C HIS A 153 -0.67 -15.46 -12.26
N ASN A 154 -0.45 -14.38 -11.52
CA ASN A 154 0.86 -14.03 -10.98
C ASN A 154 1.39 -15.11 -10.02
N ILE A 155 0.51 -15.70 -9.19
CA ILE A 155 0.87 -16.85 -8.34
C ILE A 155 1.29 -18.03 -9.22
N GLY A 156 0.51 -18.40 -10.23
CA GLY A 156 0.83 -19.48 -11.14
C GLY A 156 2.17 -19.26 -11.85
N GLU A 157 2.43 -18.05 -12.35
CA GLU A 157 3.70 -17.68 -12.97
C GLU A 157 4.89 -17.79 -12.01
N HIS A 158 4.70 -17.40 -10.75
CA HIS A 158 5.74 -17.53 -9.72
C HIS A 158 6.16 -18.99 -9.51
N TYR A 159 5.22 -19.93 -9.64
CA TYR A 159 5.47 -21.36 -9.53
C TYR A 159 5.71 -22.05 -10.89
N ASN A 160 5.90 -21.27 -11.97
CA ASN A 160 6.18 -21.77 -13.33
C ASN A 160 5.13 -22.76 -13.88
N TYR A 161 3.84 -22.50 -13.64
CA TYR A 161 2.77 -23.34 -14.15
C TYR A 161 2.69 -23.36 -15.70
N ASP A 162 2.14 -24.41 -16.28
CA ASP A 162 1.86 -24.43 -17.73
C ASP A 162 0.60 -23.60 -18.03
N VAL A 163 0.81 -22.36 -18.49
CA VAL A 163 -0.27 -21.40 -18.80
C VAL A 163 -1.28 -21.97 -19.81
N LYS A 164 -0.82 -22.75 -20.81
CA LYS A 164 -1.72 -23.29 -21.84
C LYS A 164 -2.59 -24.41 -21.26
N HIS A 165 -1.98 -25.29 -20.50
CA HIS A 165 -2.68 -26.35 -19.81
C HIS A 165 -3.67 -25.78 -18.80
N ALA A 166 -3.25 -24.88 -17.91
CA ALA A 166 -4.08 -24.27 -16.90
C ALA A 166 -5.32 -23.57 -17.51
N LYS A 167 -5.15 -22.79 -18.59
CA LYS A 167 -6.28 -22.17 -19.32
C LYS A 167 -7.23 -23.18 -19.94
N GLN A 168 -6.73 -24.33 -20.41
CA GLN A 168 -7.60 -25.36 -20.94
C GLN A 168 -8.41 -26.03 -19.83
N VAL A 169 -7.79 -26.32 -18.68
CA VAL A 169 -8.47 -26.90 -17.52
C VAL A 169 -9.52 -25.92 -16.96
N GLU A 170 -9.16 -24.64 -16.81
CA GLU A 170 -10.08 -23.56 -16.45
C GLU A 170 -11.33 -23.57 -17.35
N ARG A 171 -11.13 -23.52 -18.66
CA ARG A 171 -12.23 -23.50 -19.64
C ARG A 171 -13.16 -24.69 -19.50
N LEU A 172 -12.60 -25.89 -19.30
CA LEU A 172 -13.37 -27.13 -19.14
C LEU A 172 -14.13 -27.14 -17.80
N ALA A 173 -13.47 -26.77 -16.71
CA ALA A 173 -14.05 -26.71 -15.37
C ALA A 173 -15.23 -25.72 -15.31
N LEU A 174 -15.06 -24.51 -15.85
CA LEU A 174 -16.12 -23.53 -15.94
C LEU A 174 -17.31 -24.00 -16.82
N ALA A 175 -17.01 -24.61 -17.96
CA ALA A 175 -18.05 -25.16 -18.83
C ALA A 175 -18.85 -26.28 -18.14
N MET A 176 -18.22 -27.11 -17.33
CA MET A 176 -18.90 -28.12 -16.50
C MET A 176 -19.73 -27.47 -15.40
N PHE A 177 -19.15 -26.52 -14.67
CA PHE A 177 -19.83 -25.78 -13.61
C PHE A 177 -21.12 -25.14 -14.16
N ASP A 178 -21.01 -24.36 -15.22
CA ASP A 178 -22.14 -23.63 -15.83
C ASP A 178 -23.23 -24.59 -16.33
N LYS A 179 -22.88 -25.73 -16.96
CA LYS A 179 -23.83 -26.73 -17.42
C LYS A 179 -24.56 -27.47 -16.29
N LEU A 180 -23.88 -27.65 -15.15
CA LEU A 180 -24.43 -28.34 -13.98
C LEU A 180 -25.07 -27.38 -12.96
N SER A 181 -25.19 -26.11 -13.29
CA SER A 181 -25.69 -25.07 -12.36
C SER A 181 -27.03 -25.39 -11.73
N LYS A 182 -27.94 -25.98 -12.51
CA LYS A 182 -29.27 -26.45 -12.01
C LYS A 182 -29.18 -27.61 -11.03
N SER A 183 -28.11 -28.40 -11.09
CA SER A 183 -27.93 -29.57 -10.24
C SER A 183 -27.19 -29.25 -8.94
N HIS A 184 -26.18 -28.41 -8.96
CA HIS A 184 -25.42 -28.07 -7.78
C HIS A 184 -25.96 -26.85 -7.02
N GLY A 185 -26.66 -25.93 -7.66
CA GLY A 185 -27.24 -24.74 -7.02
C GLY A 185 -26.21 -23.78 -6.40
N MET A 186 -24.95 -23.87 -6.79
CA MET A 186 -23.87 -23.01 -6.29
C MET A 186 -23.93 -21.63 -6.96
N ASP A 187 -23.43 -20.60 -6.26
CA ASP A 187 -23.44 -19.22 -6.67
C ASP A 187 -22.18 -18.81 -7.49
N GLU A 188 -22.12 -17.56 -7.90
CA GLU A 188 -20.99 -16.99 -8.65
C GLU A 188 -19.67 -16.99 -7.84
N HIS A 189 -19.76 -16.90 -6.50
CA HIS A 189 -18.57 -17.02 -5.67
C HIS A 189 -17.92 -18.40 -5.79
N CYS A 190 -18.73 -19.45 -5.80
CA CYS A 190 -18.26 -20.82 -6.04
C CYS A 190 -17.66 -20.96 -7.45
N ARG A 191 -18.22 -20.28 -8.45
CA ARG A 191 -17.69 -20.27 -9.81
C ARG A 191 -16.27 -19.68 -9.85
N THR A 192 -16.04 -18.56 -9.17
CA THR A 192 -14.72 -17.95 -9.05
C THR A 192 -13.71 -18.87 -8.33
N LEU A 193 -14.16 -19.60 -7.30
CA LEU A 193 -13.31 -20.59 -6.63
C LEU A 193 -12.94 -21.76 -7.55
N VAL A 194 -13.87 -22.26 -8.35
CA VAL A 194 -13.59 -23.30 -9.37
C VAL A 194 -12.57 -22.79 -10.39
N GLN A 195 -12.70 -21.54 -10.83
CA GLN A 195 -11.77 -20.91 -11.74
C GLN A 195 -10.36 -20.82 -11.16
N ALA A 196 -10.24 -20.31 -9.94
CA ALA A 196 -8.96 -20.20 -9.22
C ALA A 196 -8.31 -21.57 -9.04
N THR A 197 -9.09 -22.57 -8.60
CA THR A 197 -8.61 -23.94 -8.41
C THR A 197 -8.16 -24.57 -9.71
N ALA A 198 -8.90 -24.36 -10.80
CA ALA A 198 -8.54 -24.88 -12.12
C ALA A 198 -7.25 -24.26 -12.67
N LEU A 199 -7.01 -22.95 -12.41
CA LEU A 199 -5.77 -22.28 -12.81
C LEU A 199 -4.55 -22.73 -12.03
N LEU A 200 -4.73 -23.08 -10.74
CA LEU A 200 -3.64 -23.40 -9.81
C LEU A 200 -3.54 -24.90 -9.48
N HIS A 201 -4.19 -25.79 -10.22
CA HIS A 201 -4.31 -27.19 -9.86
C HIS A 201 -2.99 -27.99 -9.89
N ASP A 202 -1.98 -27.48 -10.61
CA ASP A 202 -0.68 -28.14 -10.80
C ASP A 202 0.45 -27.53 -9.94
N ILE A 203 0.14 -26.64 -8.97
CA ILE A 203 1.14 -25.98 -8.11
C ILE A 203 0.94 -26.28 -6.64
#